data_f2cd66e021af747602a95f92a7caabda
#
_entry.id   f2cd66e021af747602a95f92a7caabda
#
_cell.length_a   1.000
_cell.length_b   1.000
_cell.length_c   1.000
_cell.angle_alpha   90.00
_cell.angle_beta   90.00
_cell.angle_gamma   90.00
#
_symmetry.space_group_name_H-M   'P 1'
#
loop_
_entity.id
_entity.type
_entity.pdbx_description
1 polymer ?
#
loop_
_entity_poly.entity_id
_entity_poly.type
_entity_poly.pdbx_seq_one_letter_code
_entity_poly.pdbx_strand_id
1 'polypeptide(L)'
;MRRARLSFRSLVVIVCALLAWSQAARAEPYELTKNDVMDSAQIKSTDVSLYGVKLGDAEAQALDLLVNEKIQGVKAEQEGTFILLYDQRKPTGAMAGVRVMDGKVDLLFINNRFAYKTRGIFRNVLNSESVDDVRQHLGKESSGDENVMGARLAYDKQGFEVNYLGKDVNVEFSPAH
;
A
#
# COMPACT_ATOMS: atom_id res chain seq x y z
N MET A 1 27.02 33.16 -47.72
CA MET A 1 26.09 32.65 -46.71
C MET A 1 25.73 31.19 -46.97
N ARG A 2 26.31 30.24 -46.23
CA ARG A 2 26.01 28.80 -46.41
C ARG A 2 24.91 28.43 -45.40
N ARG A 3 23.72 28.08 -45.93
CA ARG A 3 22.60 27.56 -45.13
C ARG A 3 22.86 26.05 -44.85
N ALA A 4 23.12 25.72 -43.59
CA ALA A 4 23.16 24.34 -43.16
C ALA A 4 21.76 23.72 -43.22
N ARG A 5 21.56 22.75 -44.11
CA ARG A 5 20.32 21.93 -44.15
C ARG A 5 20.50 20.82 -43.11
N LEU A 6 19.83 20.97 -41.96
CA LEU A 6 19.66 19.82 -41.05
C LEU A 6 18.85 18.75 -41.77
N SER A 7 19.41 17.55 -41.88
CA SER A 7 18.74 16.46 -42.56
C SER A 7 17.60 15.93 -41.65
N PHE A 8 16.48 15.61 -42.28
CA PHE A 8 15.27 15.07 -41.63
C PHE A 8 15.57 13.82 -40.77
N ARG A 9 16.62 13.07 -41.09
CA ARG A 9 17.09 11.89 -40.37
C ARG A 9 17.64 12.24 -38.96
N SER A 10 18.30 13.39 -38.78
CA SER A 10 18.83 13.83 -37.49
C SER A 10 17.72 14.26 -36.53
N LEU A 11 16.62 14.80 -37.01
CA LEU A 11 15.47 15.21 -36.21
C LEU A 11 14.72 14.01 -35.59
N VAL A 12 14.55 12.94 -36.38
CA VAL A 12 13.86 11.72 -35.96
C VAL A 12 14.62 11.00 -34.84
N VAL A 13 15.95 10.95 -34.87
CA VAL A 13 16.77 10.31 -33.83
C VAL A 13 16.70 11.08 -32.52
N ILE A 14 16.65 12.41 -32.55
CA ILE A 14 16.54 13.22 -31.33
C ILE A 14 15.16 13.05 -30.67
N VAL A 15 14.08 12.97 -31.45
CA VAL A 15 12.72 12.76 -30.93
C VAL A 15 12.57 11.38 -30.29
N CYS A 16 13.14 10.32 -30.90
CA CYS A 16 13.14 8.97 -30.32
C CYS A 16 13.95 8.90 -29.01
N ALA A 17 15.07 9.61 -28.92
CA ALA A 17 15.88 9.65 -27.70
C ALA A 17 15.18 10.40 -26.55
N LEU A 18 14.42 11.45 -26.84
CA LEU A 18 13.63 12.19 -25.85
C LEU A 18 12.42 11.39 -25.34
N LEU A 19 11.81 10.55 -26.19
CA LEU A 19 10.71 9.66 -25.78
C LEU A 19 11.20 8.48 -24.93
N ALA A 20 12.44 8.02 -25.10
CA ALA A 20 13.01 6.96 -24.28
C ALA A 20 13.38 7.45 -22.86
N TRP A 21 13.62 8.73 -22.65
CA TRP A 21 13.96 9.28 -21.33
C TRP A 21 12.74 9.65 -20.47
N SER A 22 11.53 9.60 -20.99
CA SER A 22 10.31 9.90 -20.24
C SER A 22 9.71 8.67 -19.53
N GLN A 23 10.31 7.50 -19.65
CA GLN A 23 10.06 6.40 -18.71
C GLN A 23 10.88 6.67 -17.44
N ALA A 24 10.49 7.70 -16.67
CA ALA A 24 10.87 7.77 -15.28
C ALA A 24 10.57 6.38 -14.69
N ALA A 25 11.62 5.69 -14.25
CA ALA A 25 11.48 4.41 -13.58
C ALA A 25 10.46 4.62 -12.46
N ARG A 26 9.22 4.23 -12.68
CA ARG A 26 8.23 4.16 -11.61
C ARG A 26 8.83 3.18 -10.63
N ALA A 27 9.16 3.67 -9.44
CA ALA A 27 9.55 2.79 -8.36
C ALA A 27 8.54 1.64 -8.32
N GLU A 28 9.04 0.41 -8.26
CA GLU A 28 8.15 -0.74 -8.13
C GLU A 28 7.28 -0.53 -6.90
N PRO A 29 5.97 -0.83 -6.99
CA PRO A 29 5.08 -0.64 -5.86
C PRO A 29 5.55 -1.48 -4.68
N TYR A 30 5.39 -0.94 -3.47
CA TYR A 30 5.62 -1.67 -2.24
C TYR A 30 4.49 -2.69 -2.05
N GLU A 31 4.67 -3.90 -2.55
CA GLU A 31 3.70 -4.99 -2.36
C GLU A 31 3.84 -5.57 -0.96
N LEU A 32 2.79 -5.42 -0.13
CA LEU A 32 2.78 -5.80 1.27
C LEU A 32 3.15 -7.28 1.53
N THR A 33 2.92 -8.15 0.56
CA THR A 33 3.17 -9.59 0.68
C THR A 33 4.53 -10.04 0.12
N LYS A 34 5.29 -9.16 -0.52
CA LYS A 34 6.52 -9.52 -1.24
C LYS A 34 7.73 -8.67 -0.88
N ASN A 35 7.53 -7.41 -0.50
CA ASN A 35 8.61 -6.46 -0.34
C ASN A 35 9.20 -6.49 1.07
N ASP A 36 10.51 -6.65 1.18
CA ASP A 36 11.25 -6.78 2.44
C ASP A 36 11.87 -5.44 2.93
N VAL A 37 11.43 -4.28 2.42
CA VAL A 37 11.92 -2.95 2.88
C VAL A 37 11.63 -2.77 4.37
N MET A 38 12.66 -2.33 5.10
CA MET A 38 12.62 -2.15 6.56
C MET A 38 12.60 -0.68 7.00
N ASP A 39 12.81 0.27 6.08
CA ASP A 39 12.79 1.70 6.36
C ASP A 39 11.44 2.31 5.94
N SER A 40 10.63 2.69 6.93
CA SER A 40 9.31 3.29 6.70
C SER A 40 9.39 4.62 5.97
N ALA A 41 10.49 5.36 6.08
CA ALA A 41 10.65 6.65 5.41
C ALA A 41 10.66 6.53 3.87
N GLN A 42 10.95 5.34 3.35
CA GLN A 42 10.93 5.04 1.92
C GLN A 42 9.54 4.64 1.40
N ILE A 43 8.56 4.47 2.29
CA ILE A 43 7.25 3.94 1.95
C ILE A 43 6.23 5.09 1.98
N LYS A 44 5.50 5.24 0.88
CA LYS A 44 4.34 6.13 0.78
C LYS A 44 3.09 5.30 0.50
N SER A 45 1.97 5.65 1.09
CA SER A 45 0.70 4.94 0.90
C SER A 45 0.31 4.80 -0.57
N THR A 46 0.62 5.82 -1.39
CA THR A 46 0.37 5.81 -2.84
C THR A 46 1.17 4.76 -3.61
N ASP A 47 2.28 4.29 -3.03
CA ASP A 47 3.15 3.28 -3.62
C ASP A 47 2.87 1.87 -3.05
N VAL A 48 2.04 1.80 -1.99
CA VAL A 48 1.67 0.53 -1.35
C VAL A 48 0.65 -0.22 -2.20
N SER A 49 0.81 -1.54 -2.29
CA SER A 49 -0.16 -2.43 -2.91
C SER A 49 -0.47 -3.64 -2.03
N LEU A 50 -1.70 -4.13 -2.15
CA LEU A 50 -2.20 -5.34 -1.53
C LEU A 50 -2.67 -6.29 -2.64
N TYR A 51 -1.90 -7.32 -2.94
CA TYR A 51 -2.13 -8.22 -4.09
C TYR A 51 -2.31 -7.46 -5.41
N GLY A 52 -1.51 -6.41 -5.62
CA GLY A 52 -1.53 -5.58 -6.82
C GLY A 52 -2.53 -4.43 -6.79
N VAL A 53 -3.48 -4.41 -5.85
CA VAL A 53 -4.44 -3.30 -5.70
C VAL A 53 -3.80 -2.14 -4.95
N LYS A 54 -4.01 -0.90 -5.42
CA LYS A 54 -3.47 0.35 -4.89
C LYS A 54 -4.56 1.38 -4.61
N LEU A 55 -4.20 2.40 -3.85
CA LEU A 55 -5.04 3.60 -3.73
C LEU A 55 -5.27 4.24 -5.10
N GLY A 56 -6.51 4.62 -5.38
CA GLY A 56 -6.94 5.22 -6.63
C GLY A 56 -7.32 4.24 -7.74
N ASP A 57 -7.07 2.94 -7.58
CA ASP A 57 -7.52 1.91 -8.53
C ASP A 57 -9.04 1.89 -8.63
N ALA A 58 -9.55 1.58 -9.82
CA ALA A 58 -10.99 1.43 -10.03
C ALA A 58 -11.53 0.19 -9.29
N GLU A 59 -12.78 0.27 -8.81
CA GLU A 59 -13.46 -0.84 -8.14
C GLU A 59 -13.42 -2.13 -8.95
N ALA A 60 -13.69 -2.05 -10.26
CA ALA A 60 -13.66 -3.21 -11.15
C ALA A 60 -12.29 -3.91 -11.16
N GLN A 61 -11.20 -3.16 -11.14
CA GLN A 61 -9.84 -3.69 -11.07
C GLN A 61 -9.58 -4.36 -9.70
N ALA A 62 -10.02 -3.74 -8.62
CA ALA A 62 -9.87 -4.31 -7.27
C ALA A 62 -10.65 -5.62 -7.12
N LEU A 63 -11.89 -5.68 -7.65
CA LEU A 63 -12.70 -6.91 -7.68
C LEU A 63 -12.04 -8.01 -8.50
N ASP A 64 -11.47 -7.66 -9.66
CA ASP A 64 -10.80 -8.63 -10.52
C ASP A 64 -9.59 -9.26 -9.80
N LEU A 65 -8.71 -8.44 -9.23
CA LEU A 65 -7.49 -8.89 -8.57
C LEU A 65 -7.74 -9.61 -7.23
N LEU A 66 -8.73 -9.19 -6.44
CA LEU A 66 -8.94 -9.73 -5.09
C LEU A 66 -9.99 -10.83 -5.02
N VAL A 67 -11.05 -10.75 -5.84
CA VAL A 67 -12.19 -11.66 -5.78
C VAL A 67 -12.17 -12.69 -6.91
N ASN A 68 -11.93 -12.25 -8.15
CA ASN A 68 -11.97 -13.14 -9.32
C ASN A 68 -10.67 -13.96 -9.45
N GLU A 69 -9.51 -13.36 -9.16
CA GLU A 69 -8.25 -14.10 -9.09
C GLU A 69 -8.18 -14.89 -7.78
N LYS A 70 -7.84 -16.18 -7.88
CA LYS A 70 -7.70 -17.03 -6.69
C LYS A 70 -6.38 -16.77 -5.97
N ILE A 71 -6.45 -16.05 -4.86
CA ILE A 71 -5.31 -15.85 -3.98
C ILE A 71 -5.15 -17.06 -3.07
N GLN A 72 -3.98 -17.71 -3.07
CA GLN A 72 -3.75 -18.91 -2.28
C GLN A 72 -3.95 -18.68 -0.78
N GLY A 73 -4.87 -19.45 -0.19
CA GLY A 73 -5.18 -19.41 1.25
C GLY A 73 -5.95 -18.16 1.69
N VAL A 74 -6.54 -17.41 0.75
CA VAL A 74 -7.37 -16.24 1.00
C VAL A 74 -8.77 -16.48 0.43
N LYS A 75 -9.78 -16.12 1.19
CA LYS A 75 -11.16 -15.94 0.73
C LYS A 75 -11.44 -14.45 0.69
N ALA A 76 -11.84 -13.92 -0.45
CA ALA A 76 -12.24 -12.54 -0.60
C ALA A 76 -13.75 -12.43 -0.74
N GLU A 77 -14.35 -11.44 -0.10
CA GLU A 77 -15.78 -11.14 -0.14
C GLU A 77 -16.00 -9.64 -0.24
N GLN A 78 -16.95 -9.22 -1.07
CA GLN A 78 -17.41 -7.83 -1.10
C GLN A 78 -18.54 -7.64 -0.09
N GLU A 79 -18.35 -6.72 0.84
CA GLU A 79 -19.32 -6.35 1.87
C GLU A 79 -19.53 -4.83 1.86
N GLY A 80 -20.60 -4.38 1.22
CA GLY A 80 -20.88 -2.95 1.03
C GLY A 80 -19.75 -2.26 0.23
N THR A 81 -19.11 -1.26 0.84
CA THR A 81 -17.99 -0.53 0.24
C THR A 81 -16.63 -1.21 0.44
N PHE A 82 -16.57 -2.35 1.14
CA PHE A 82 -15.33 -3.06 1.41
C PHE A 82 -15.21 -4.31 0.56
N ILE A 83 -13.98 -4.62 0.15
CA ILE A 83 -13.57 -5.94 -0.29
C ILE A 83 -12.68 -6.49 0.81
N LEU A 84 -13.18 -7.47 1.55
CA LEU A 84 -12.56 -8.04 2.74
C LEU A 84 -11.84 -9.34 2.42
N LEU A 85 -10.66 -9.52 3.00
CA LEU A 85 -9.83 -10.71 2.84
C LEU A 85 -9.80 -11.49 4.15
N TYR A 86 -10.13 -12.77 4.08
CA TYR A 86 -10.18 -13.71 5.20
C TYR A 86 -9.16 -14.83 5.02
N ASP A 87 -8.67 -15.39 6.13
CA ASP A 87 -7.95 -16.65 6.06
C ASP A 87 -8.92 -17.77 5.62
N GLN A 88 -8.60 -18.44 4.52
CA GLN A 88 -9.45 -19.50 3.99
C GLN A 88 -9.68 -20.67 4.97
N ARG A 89 -8.71 -20.94 5.87
CA ARG A 89 -8.79 -22.01 6.86
C ARG A 89 -9.57 -21.61 8.12
N LYS A 90 -9.59 -20.30 8.43
CA LYS A 90 -10.24 -19.78 9.64
C LYS A 90 -10.87 -18.40 9.34
N PRO A 91 -12.01 -18.35 8.64
CA PRO A 91 -12.63 -17.10 8.21
C PRO A 91 -13.42 -16.41 9.35
N THR A 92 -12.77 -16.20 10.52
CA THR A 92 -13.41 -15.62 11.72
C THR A 92 -13.21 -14.12 11.87
N GLY A 93 -12.90 -13.42 10.80
CA GLY A 93 -12.70 -11.97 10.76
C GLY A 93 -11.75 -11.59 9.65
N ALA A 94 -12.00 -10.46 9.04
CA ALA A 94 -11.15 -9.94 8.00
C ALA A 94 -9.72 -9.73 8.53
N MET A 95 -8.73 -10.10 7.75
CA MET A 95 -7.32 -9.91 8.06
C MET A 95 -6.69 -8.75 7.28
N ALA A 96 -7.31 -8.40 6.16
CA ALA A 96 -6.92 -7.30 5.29
C ALA A 96 -8.10 -6.92 4.41
N GLY A 97 -7.97 -5.83 3.67
CA GLY A 97 -8.98 -5.45 2.69
C GLY A 97 -8.74 -4.06 2.11
N VAL A 98 -9.69 -3.68 1.28
CA VAL A 98 -9.73 -2.34 0.67
C VAL A 98 -11.12 -1.75 0.84
N ARG A 99 -11.21 -0.43 0.96
CA ARG A 99 -12.46 0.31 0.87
C ARG A 99 -12.56 0.98 -0.49
N VAL A 100 -13.76 0.93 -1.06
CA VAL A 100 -14.09 1.59 -2.32
C VAL A 100 -15.08 2.72 -2.04
N MET A 101 -14.70 3.94 -2.40
CA MET A 101 -15.56 5.12 -2.34
C MET A 101 -15.56 5.79 -3.71
N ASP A 102 -16.73 6.17 -4.19
CA ASP A 102 -16.92 6.81 -5.50
C ASP A 102 -16.26 6.02 -6.67
N GLY A 103 -16.36 4.67 -6.61
CA GLY A 103 -15.82 3.76 -7.62
C GLY A 103 -14.30 3.61 -7.63
N LYS A 104 -13.61 4.09 -6.59
CA LYS A 104 -12.16 4.00 -6.44
C LYS A 104 -11.76 3.50 -5.06
N VAL A 105 -10.64 2.80 -5.02
CA VAL A 105 -10.00 2.40 -3.76
C VAL A 105 -9.46 3.64 -3.05
N ASP A 106 -9.98 3.94 -1.87
CA ASP A 106 -9.56 5.08 -1.06
C ASP A 106 -8.86 4.68 0.24
N LEU A 107 -8.92 3.39 0.61
CA LEU A 107 -8.25 2.85 1.77
C LEU A 107 -7.78 1.42 1.50
N LEU A 108 -6.56 1.10 1.95
CA LEU A 108 -6.09 -0.27 2.14
C LEU A 108 -5.89 -0.49 3.63
N PHE A 109 -6.19 -1.68 4.14
CA PHE A 109 -5.89 -2.02 5.52
C PHE A 109 -5.36 -3.44 5.68
N ILE A 110 -4.53 -3.64 6.69
CA ILE A 110 -4.04 -4.93 7.14
C ILE A 110 -4.04 -4.96 8.67
N ASN A 111 -4.25 -6.12 9.27
CA ASN A 111 -4.17 -6.27 10.72
C ASN A 111 -3.25 -7.43 11.14
N ASN A 112 -3.06 -7.63 12.45
CA ASN A 112 -2.15 -8.64 12.98
C ASN A 112 -2.45 -10.07 12.51
N ARG A 113 -3.68 -10.39 12.09
CA ARG A 113 -4.01 -11.69 11.47
C ARG A 113 -3.39 -11.86 10.09
N PHE A 114 -3.02 -10.75 9.42
CA PHE A 114 -2.35 -10.75 8.12
C PHE A 114 -0.82 -10.83 8.23
N ALA A 115 -0.24 -10.71 9.43
CA ALA A 115 1.20 -10.64 9.67
C ALA A 115 1.99 -11.80 9.01
N TYR A 116 1.42 -13.02 8.99
CA TYR A 116 2.09 -14.19 8.38
C TYR A 116 2.18 -14.12 6.85
N LYS A 117 1.38 -13.29 6.19
CA LYS A 117 1.43 -13.02 4.75
C LYS A 117 2.22 -11.77 4.40
N THR A 118 2.38 -10.85 5.35
CA THR A 118 3.07 -9.58 5.16
C THR A 118 4.60 -9.76 5.20
N ARG A 119 5.32 -8.87 4.55
CA ARG A 119 6.78 -8.80 4.54
C ARG A 119 7.28 -7.44 5.05
N GLY A 120 8.60 -7.33 5.23
CA GLY A 120 9.28 -6.11 5.59
C GLY A 120 8.80 -5.51 6.91
N ILE A 121 8.87 -4.19 7.00
CA ILE A 121 8.59 -3.45 8.23
C ILE A 121 7.17 -3.66 8.76
N PHE A 122 6.16 -3.75 7.87
CA PHE A 122 4.79 -3.94 8.32
C PHE A 122 4.52 -5.31 8.94
N ARG A 123 5.31 -6.34 8.61
CA ARG A 123 5.26 -7.60 9.34
C ARG A 123 5.66 -7.41 10.81
N ASN A 124 6.70 -6.61 11.06
CA ASN A 124 7.16 -6.33 12.42
C ASN A 124 6.13 -5.49 13.17
N VAL A 125 5.61 -4.44 12.53
CA VAL A 125 4.55 -3.59 13.09
C VAL A 125 3.32 -4.41 13.49
N LEU A 126 2.84 -5.30 12.63
CA LEU A 126 1.69 -6.15 12.91
C LEU A 126 1.93 -7.18 14.04
N ASN A 127 3.19 -7.49 14.35
CA ASN A 127 3.59 -8.36 15.46
C ASN A 127 4.04 -7.58 16.71
N SER A 128 3.88 -6.26 16.75
CA SER A 128 4.24 -5.44 17.91
C SER A 128 3.40 -5.82 19.13
N GLU A 129 4.05 -5.92 20.27
CA GLU A 129 3.41 -6.24 21.56
C GLU A 129 3.07 -4.99 22.39
N SER A 130 3.59 -3.84 21.95
CA SER A 130 3.38 -2.55 22.59
C SER A 130 3.39 -1.40 21.58
N VAL A 131 2.89 -0.24 22.00
CA VAL A 131 2.97 1.01 21.24
C VAL A 131 4.43 1.43 21.02
N ASP A 132 5.29 1.19 22.01
CA ASP A 132 6.71 1.50 21.91
C ASP A 132 7.43 0.61 20.88
N ASP A 133 7.02 -0.65 20.71
CA ASP A 133 7.54 -1.51 19.64
C ASP A 133 7.14 -0.96 18.26
N VAL A 134 5.91 -0.46 18.10
CA VAL A 134 5.49 0.21 16.85
C VAL A 134 6.40 1.39 16.57
N ARG A 135 6.67 2.25 17.58
CA ARG A 135 7.58 3.40 17.45
C ARG A 135 9.02 3.00 17.17
N GLN A 136 9.47 1.87 17.73
CA GLN A 136 10.80 1.34 17.45
C GLN A 136 10.97 0.96 15.96
N HIS A 137 9.92 0.44 15.35
CA HIS A 137 9.94 0.06 13.94
C HIS A 137 9.73 1.26 12.99
N LEU A 138 8.77 2.13 13.29
CA LEU A 138 8.33 3.19 12.38
C LEU A 138 8.94 4.56 12.69
N GLY A 139 9.56 4.73 13.85
CA GLY A 139 9.95 6.03 14.38
C GLY A 139 8.77 6.75 15.03
N LYS A 140 9.00 8.03 15.35
CA LYS A 140 7.97 8.85 15.99
C LYS A 140 6.89 9.25 14.98
N GLU A 141 5.64 9.08 15.37
CA GLU A 141 4.46 9.52 14.63
C GLU A 141 4.42 11.05 14.42
N SER A 142 3.73 11.49 13.39
CA SER A 142 3.47 12.93 13.12
C SER A 142 2.45 13.49 14.11
N SER A 143 1.42 12.70 14.39
CA SER A 143 0.34 13.00 15.35
C SER A 143 -0.22 11.68 15.88
N GLY A 144 -0.91 11.75 17.03
CA GLY A 144 -1.52 10.54 17.61
C GLY A 144 -2.19 10.81 18.95
N ASP A 145 -3.01 9.84 19.33
CA ASP A 145 -3.67 9.79 20.63
C ASP A 145 -3.35 8.46 21.29
N GLU A 146 -3.00 8.49 22.58
CA GLU A 146 -2.74 7.32 23.38
C GLU A 146 -3.51 7.38 24.68
N ASN A 147 -4.17 6.30 25.05
CA ASN A 147 -4.95 6.17 26.27
C ASN A 147 -4.93 4.73 26.78
N VAL A 148 -5.62 4.44 27.88
CA VAL A 148 -5.66 3.11 28.49
C VAL A 148 -6.27 2.01 27.62
N MET A 149 -7.00 2.38 26.55
CA MET A 149 -7.62 1.45 25.62
C MET A 149 -6.69 1.11 24.45
N GLY A 150 -5.74 1.99 24.13
CA GLY A 150 -4.84 1.82 23.00
C GLY A 150 -4.26 3.13 22.48
N ALA A 151 -3.73 3.08 21.28
CA ALA A 151 -3.13 4.22 20.61
C ALA A 151 -3.53 4.29 19.14
N ARG A 152 -3.62 5.51 18.62
CA ARG A 152 -3.69 5.85 17.21
C ARG A 152 -2.44 6.64 16.86
N LEU A 153 -1.64 6.16 15.94
CA LEU A 153 -0.36 6.74 15.54
C LEU A 153 -0.41 7.09 14.05
N ALA A 154 -0.43 8.37 13.70
CA ALA A 154 -0.51 8.82 12.32
C ALA A 154 0.89 9.19 11.78
N TYR A 155 1.19 8.71 10.60
CA TYR A 155 2.41 8.97 9.84
C TYR A 155 2.04 9.74 8.56
N ASP A 156 1.67 11.03 8.75
CA ASP A 156 1.04 11.88 7.72
C ASP A 156 1.87 11.99 6.45
N LYS A 157 3.21 12.11 6.58
CA LYS A 157 4.11 12.22 5.42
C LYS A 157 4.14 10.96 4.55
N GLN A 158 3.89 9.82 5.16
CA GLN A 158 3.84 8.51 4.50
C GLN A 158 2.41 8.14 4.07
N GLY A 159 1.38 8.76 4.66
CA GLY A 159 -0.01 8.52 4.36
C GLY A 159 -0.54 7.21 4.96
N PHE A 160 -0.06 6.80 6.13
CA PHE A 160 -0.63 5.65 6.84
C PHE A 160 -0.78 5.91 8.34
N GLU A 161 -1.61 5.11 8.95
CA GLU A 161 -1.96 5.16 10.36
C GLU A 161 -1.88 3.78 10.98
N VAL A 162 -1.43 3.70 12.24
CA VAL A 162 -1.43 2.48 13.03
C VAL A 162 -2.38 2.64 14.20
N ASN A 163 -3.38 1.78 14.27
CA ASN A 163 -4.29 1.64 15.40
C ASN A 163 -3.87 0.44 16.24
N TYR A 164 -3.47 0.69 17.49
CA TYR A 164 -3.05 -0.32 18.45
C TYR A 164 -4.11 -0.40 19.55
N LEU A 165 -4.87 -1.48 19.61
CA LEU A 165 -5.96 -1.69 20.57
C LEU A 165 -5.71 -2.99 21.36
N GLY A 166 -5.05 -2.87 22.50
CA GLY A 166 -4.63 -4.01 23.30
C GLY A 166 -3.65 -4.91 22.55
N LYS A 167 -4.12 -6.05 22.01
CA LYS A 167 -3.31 -6.96 21.19
C LYS A 167 -3.61 -6.88 19.69
N ASP A 168 -4.59 -6.06 19.32
CA ASP A 168 -4.98 -5.90 17.92
C ASP A 168 -4.23 -4.71 17.34
N VAL A 169 -3.46 -4.98 16.30
CA VAL A 169 -2.75 -3.96 15.50
C VAL A 169 -3.39 -3.90 14.13
N ASN A 170 -3.76 -2.71 13.71
CA ASN A 170 -4.29 -2.42 12.39
C ASN A 170 -3.47 -1.31 11.74
N VAL A 171 -3.11 -1.47 10.48
CA VAL A 171 -2.45 -0.45 9.66
C VAL A 171 -3.37 -0.08 8.52
N GLU A 172 -3.64 1.21 8.40
CA GLU A 172 -4.49 1.78 7.37
C GLU A 172 -3.66 2.71 6.48
N PHE A 173 -3.76 2.52 5.18
CA PHE A 173 -3.12 3.35 4.16
C PHE A 173 -4.21 4.15 3.46
N SER A 174 -4.06 5.47 3.46
CA SER A 174 -4.96 6.42 2.80
C SER A 174 -4.15 7.43 2.00
N PRO A 175 -4.75 8.20 1.09
CA PRO A 175 -4.06 9.32 0.46
C PRO A 175 -3.48 10.25 1.52
N ALA A 176 -2.22 10.68 1.37
CA ALA A 176 -1.60 11.68 2.24
C ALA A 176 -2.39 12.99 2.13
N HIS A 177 -2.67 13.61 3.27
CA HIS A 177 -3.39 14.89 3.36
C HIS A 177 -2.43 16.07 3.27
#